data_faa728ac1221c16f59b3460739f4d63b
#
_entry.id   faa728ac1221c16f59b3460739f4d63b
#
_cell.length_a   1.000
_cell.length_b   1.000
_cell.length_c   1.000
_cell.angle_alpha   90.00
_cell.angle_beta   90.00
_cell.angle_gamma   90.00
#
_symmetry.space_group_name_H-M   'P 1'
#
loop_
_entity.id
_entity.type
_entity.pdbx_description
1 polymer ?
#
loop_
_entity_poly.entity_id
_entity_poly.type
_entity_poly.pdbx_seq_one_letter_code
_entity_poly.pdbx_strand_id
1 'polypeptide(L)'
;MYSNIAEAPPKNSRKIRCFKEDKESAASSEKPQAKSRKKTSSDFPSIDRDTQRKRDDERRTILEQELAAEQKRLDAARRQMEDQQSVRLVTERDYQRYLDRVQPFRDSVENHERNIQAIQSELNNLR
;
A
#
# COMPACT_ATOMS: atom_id res chain seq x y z
N MET A 1 49.05 15.57 7.52
CA MET A 1 48.25 16.35 8.50
C MET A 1 46.81 16.31 8.04
N TYR A 2 46.02 15.44 8.60
CA TYR A 2 44.58 15.34 8.27
C TYR A 2 43.77 15.95 9.41
N SER A 3 43.11 17.07 9.12
CA SER A 3 42.26 17.77 10.06
C SER A 3 40.91 17.06 10.13
N ASN A 4 40.62 16.47 11.27
CA ASN A 4 39.35 15.84 11.59
C ASN A 4 38.37 16.93 12.09
N ILE A 5 37.46 17.39 11.23
CA ILE A 5 36.39 18.31 11.61
C ILE A 5 35.23 17.44 12.08
N ALA A 6 35.01 17.37 13.38
CA ALA A 6 33.85 16.77 13.99
C ALA A 6 32.67 17.71 13.83
N GLU A 7 31.73 17.37 12.98
CA GLU A 7 30.48 18.08 12.79
C GLU A 7 29.48 17.67 13.89
N ALA A 8 29.04 18.64 14.68
CA ALA A 8 28.13 18.43 15.80
C ALA A 8 26.71 18.13 15.33
N PRO A 9 25.95 17.24 16.00
CA PRO A 9 24.58 16.91 15.60
C PRO A 9 23.60 18.05 15.96
N PRO A 10 22.50 18.23 15.18
CA PRO A 10 21.55 19.31 15.41
C PRO A 10 20.74 19.09 16.69
N LYS A 11 20.73 20.14 17.52
CA LYS A 11 19.93 20.24 18.74
C LYS A 11 18.46 20.48 18.38
N ASN A 12 17.66 19.41 18.19
CA ASN A 12 16.21 19.57 18.24
C ASN A 12 15.54 18.24 18.65
N SER A 13 15.80 17.80 19.87
CA SER A 13 15.04 16.72 20.50
C SER A 13 13.88 17.32 21.28
N ARG A 14 12.69 17.27 20.70
CA ARG A 14 11.43 17.55 21.41
C ARG A 14 11.23 16.47 22.47
N LYS A 15 11.26 16.88 23.73
CA LYS A 15 10.95 16.06 24.89
C LYS A 15 9.53 15.51 24.80
N ILE A 16 9.42 14.21 24.61
CA ILE A 16 8.17 13.46 24.80
C ILE A 16 7.96 13.36 26.32
N ARG A 17 6.92 14.02 26.83
CA ARG A 17 6.51 13.88 28.23
C ARG A 17 5.80 12.55 28.40
N CYS A 18 6.41 11.65 29.16
CA CYS A 18 5.74 10.47 29.69
C CYS A 18 4.64 10.92 30.66
N PHE A 19 3.43 10.47 30.40
CA PHE A 19 2.28 10.61 31.28
C PHE A 19 2.43 9.58 32.40
N LYS A 20 2.56 10.05 33.65
CA LYS A 20 2.53 9.19 34.84
C LYS A 20 1.10 8.94 35.24
N GLU A 21 0.77 7.65 35.39
CA GLU A 21 -0.40 7.19 36.11
C GLU A 21 -0.24 7.55 37.60
N ASP A 22 -1.20 8.24 38.14
CA ASP A 22 -1.43 8.31 39.58
C ASP A 22 -2.78 7.67 39.88
N LYS A 23 -2.71 6.50 40.57
CA LYS A 23 -3.80 5.89 41.32
C LYS A 23 -4.08 6.73 42.56
N GLU A 24 -5.34 7.10 42.83
CA GLU A 24 -5.93 6.96 44.16
C GLU A 24 -7.46 7.20 44.13
N SER A 25 -8.15 6.21 44.47
CA SER A 25 -9.20 5.90 45.40
C SER A 25 -9.99 7.10 46.02
N ALA A 26 -11.32 7.11 45.81
CA ALA A 26 -12.32 7.10 46.87
C ALA A 26 -13.76 7.18 46.32
N ALA A 27 -14.62 6.39 46.93
CA ALA A 27 -16.04 6.24 46.68
C ALA A 27 -16.85 7.51 46.97
N SER A 28 -17.87 7.83 46.14
CA SER A 28 -19.15 8.32 46.61
C SER A 28 -20.23 8.10 45.55
N SER A 29 -21.30 7.47 46.01
CA SER A 29 -22.54 7.18 45.32
C SER A 29 -23.30 8.46 45.02
N GLU A 30 -23.59 8.67 43.72
CA GLU A 30 -24.76 9.45 43.30
C GLU A 30 -25.14 9.09 41.86
N LYS A 31 -26.38 8.60 41.70
CA LYS A 31 -27.03 8.41 40.42
C LYS A 31 -27.26 9.80 39.80
N PRO A 32 -26.83 10.04 38.57
CA PRO A 32 -27.48 11.01 37.71
C PRO A 32 -28.24 10.33 36.60
N GLN A 33 -29.52 10.58 36.62
CA GLN A 33 -30.46 10.65 35.51
C GLN A 33 -29.91 10.49 34.11
N ALA A 34 -30.53 9.59 33.36
CA ALA A 34 -30.41 9.44 31.94
C ALA A 34 -30.59 10.79 31.22
N LYS A 35 -29.53 11.47 30.92
CA LYS A 35 -29.51 12.55 29.94
C LYS A 35 -29.66 11.89 28.57
N SER A 36 -30.86 12.07 28.01
CA SER A 36 -31.18 11.90 26.61
C SER A 36 -29.96 12.27 25.76
N ARG A 37 -29.31 11.27 25.15
CA ARG A 37 -28.33 11.49 24.10
C ARG A 37 -29.10 12.16 22.96
N LYS A 38 -28.97 13.49 22.85
CA LYS A 38 -29.28 14.21 21.62
C LYS A 38 -28.56 13.43 20.51
N LYS A 39 -29.35 12.82 19.62
CA LYS A 39 -28.86 12.34 18.33
C LYS A 39 -28.26 13.57 17.66
N THR A 40 -26.94 13.69 17.67
CA THR A 40 -26.27 14.53 16.71
C THR A 40 -26.60 13.93 15.36
N SER A 41 -27.60 14.49 14.70
CA SER A 41 -27.81 14.28 13.28
C SER A 41 -26.48 14.63 12.63
N SER A 42 -25.76 13.59 12.15
CA SER A 42 -24.59 13.80 11.32
C SER A 42 -25.07 14.56 10.10
N ASP A 43 -24.70 15.83 10.03
CA ASP A 43 -25.02 16.75 8.94
C ASP A 43 -24.18 16.45 7.68
N PHE A 44 -23.87 15.16 7.50
CA PHE A 44 -23.22 14.66 6.28
C PHE A 44 -24.33 14.34 5.26
N PRO A 45 -24.24 14.90 4.06
CA PRO A 45 -25.19 14.58 3.00
C PRO A 45 -25.15 13.07 2.77
N SER A 46 -26.27 12.40 3.02
CA SER A 46 -26.42 10.99 2.71
C SER A 46 -26.41 10.82 1.20
N ILE A 47 -25.40 10.07 0.70
CA ILE A 47 -25.34 9.73 -0.72
C ILE A 47 -26.49 8.78 -1.01
N ASP A 48 -27.27 9.10 -2.05
CA ASP A 48 -28.35 8.26 -2.53
C ASP A 48 -27.82 6.88 -2.98
N ARG A 49 -28.57 5.81 -2.66
CA ARG A 49 -28.18 4.43 -2.97
C ARG A 49 -27.94 4.18 -4.45
N ASP A 50 -28.72 4.82 -5.30
CA ASP A 50 -28.58 4.65 -6.75
C ASP A 50 -27.30 5.33 -7.28
N THR A 51 -26.96 6.46 -6.71
CA THR A 51 -25.68 7.14 -6.99
C THR A 51 -24.49 6.29 -6.53
N GLN A 52 -24.59 5.65 -5.37
CA GLN A 52 -23.55 4.76 -4.88
C GLN A 52 -23.38 3.54 -5.78
N ARG A 53 -24.47 2.86 -6.17
CA ARG A 53 -24.41 1.72 -7.09
C ARG A 53 -23.76 2.07 -8.42
N LYS A 54 -24.14 3.22 -9.02
CA LYS A 54 -23.50 3.67 -10.27
C LYS A 54 -21.99 3.86 -10.13
N ARG A 55 -21.53 4.42 -9.03
CA ARG A 55 -20.09 4.58 -8.76
C ARG A 55 -19.39 3.23 -8.59
N ASP A 56 -20.03 2.30 -7.93
CA ASP A 56 -19.48 0.96 -7.73
C ASP A 56 -19.40 0.18 -9.06
N ASP A 57 -20.41 0.32 -9.94
CA ASP A 57 -20.43 -0.27 -11.28
C ASP A 57 -19.37 0.36 -12.19
N GLU A 58 -19.23 1.69 -12.16
CA GLU A 58 -18.17 2.40 -12.89
C GLU A 58 -16.79 1.97 -12.41
N ARG A 59 -16.57 1.90 -11.09
CA ARG A 59 -15.33 1.44 -10.50
C ARG A 59 -14.99 0.01 -10.92
N ARG A 60 -15.97 -0.88 -10.90
CA ARG A 60 -15.80 -2.26 -11.37
C ARG A 60 -15.36 -2.30 -12.83
N THR A 61 -16.02 -1.55 -13.70
CA THR A 61 -15.69 -1.49 -15.13
C THR A 61 -14.24 -1.03 -15.35
N ILE A 62 -13.79 -0.03 -14.61
CA ILE A 62 -12.40 0.46 -14.67
C ILE A 62 -11.43 -0.63 -14.23
N LEU A 63 -11.69 -1.28 -13.09
CA LEU A 63 -10.82 -2.35 -12.57
C LEU A 63 -10.75 -3.57 -13.52
N GLU A 64 -11.85 -3.93 -14.17
CA GLU A 64 -11.87 -4.98 -15.18
C GLU A 64 -11.02 -4.62 -16.42
N GLN A 65 -11.05 -3.36 -16.85
CA GLN A 65 -10.20 -2.86 -17.93
C GLN A 65 -8.72 -2.85 -17.53
N GLU A 66 -8.41 -2.43 -16.32
CA GLU A 66 -7.05 -2.44 -15.78
C GLU A 66 -6.53 -3.87 -15.64
N LEU A 67 -7.35 -4.81 -15.18
CA LEU A 67 -7.00 -6.22 -15.09
C LEU A 67 -6.62 -6.79 -16.46
N ALA A 68 -7.44 -6.52 -17.48
CA ALA A 68 -7.17 -6.99 -18.84
C ALA A 68 -5.90 -6.34 -19.44
N ALA A 69 -5.64 -5.07 -19.13
CA ALA A 69 -4.42 -4.41 -19.56
C ALA A 69 -3.18 -4.99 -18.87
N GLU A 70 -3.28 -5.26 -17.56
CA GLU A 70 -2.17 -5.79 -16.77
C GLU A 70 -1.84 -7.25 -17.16
N GLN A 71 -2.84 -8.05 -17.49
CA GLN A 71 -2.64 -9.39 -18.04
C GLN A 71 -1.84 -9.37 -19.35
N LYS A 72 -2.17 -8.43 -20.25
CA LYS A 72 -1.40 -8.26 -21.51
C LYS A 72 0.05 -7.83 -21.26
N ARG A 73 0.27 -6.96 -20.27
CA ARG A 73 1.62 -6.55 -19.86
C ARG A 73 2.41 -7.72 -19.26
N LEU A 74 1.75 -8.54 -18.44
CA LEU A 74 2.35 -9.76 -17.90
C LEU A 74 2.78 -10.71 -19.00
N ASP A 75 1.93 -10.96 -19.99
CA ASP A 75 2.26 -11.84 -21.11
C ASP A 75 3.45 -11.30 -21.92
N ALA A 76 3.51 -9.98 -22.14
CA ALA A 76 4.64 -9.34 -22.82
C ALA A 76 5.93 -9.45 -21.98
N ALA A 77 5.85 -9.22 -20.67
CA ALA A 77 6.99 -9.34 -19.77
C ALA A 77 7.53 -10.78 -19.69
N ARG A 78 6.65 -11.77 -19.68
CA ARG A 78 7.04 -13.20 -19.72
C ARG A 78 7.78 -13.55 -21.00
N ARG A 79 7.30 -13.10 -22.16
CA ARG A 79 7.98 -13.31 -23.45
C ARG A 79 9.36 -12.64 -23.44
N GLN A 80 9.46 -11.40 -22.97
CA GLN A 80 10.74 -10.72 -22.87
C GLN A 80 11.71 -11.44 -21.93
N MET A 81 11.24 -11.94 -20.81
CA MET A 81 12.05 -12.74 -19.89
C MET A 81 12.54 -14.03 -20.57
N GLU A 82 11.67 -14.73 -21.28
CA GLU A 82 11.98 -15.97 -21.99
C GLU A 82 13.00 -15.74 -23.10
N ASP A 83 12.82 -14.68 -23.91
CA ASP A 83 13.76 -14.24 -24.93
C ASP A 83 15.14 -13.96 -24.32
N GLN A 84 15.19 -13.24 -23.21
CA GLN A 84 16.44 -12.92 -22.52
C GLN A 84 17.09 -14.14 -21.87
N GLN A 85 16.31 -15.11 -21.41
CA GLN A 85 16.84 -16.37 -20.88
C GLN A 85 17.42 -17.28 -21.97
N SER A 86 16.82 -17.27 -23.17
CA SER A 86 17.26 -18.11 -24.28
C SER A 86 18.56 -17.63 -24.91
N VAL A 87 18.83 -16.30 -24.84
CA VAL A 87 20.02 -15.69 -25.44
C VAL A 87 21.16 -15.65 -24.41
N ARG A 88 22.21 -16.44 -24.65
CA ARG A 88 23.46 -16.33 -23.90
C ARG A 88 24.45 -15.49 -24.69
N LEU A 89 24.80 -14.33 -24.19
CA LEU A 89 25.77 -13.45 -24.85
C LEU A 89 27.17 -14.04 -24.76
N VAL A 90 27.94 -13.95 -25.83
CA VAL A 90 29.32 -14.44 -25.91
C VAL A 90 30.23 -13.73 -24.87
N THR A 91 29.86 -12.49 -24.48
CA THR A 91 30.53 -11.70 -23.47
C THR A 91 30.22 -12.13 -22.03
N GLU A 92 29.18 -12.96 -21.83
CA GLU A 92 28.78 -13.46 -20.51
C GLU A 92 29.60 -14.72 -20.16
N ARG A 93 30.88 -14.52 -19.85
CA ARG A 93 31.74 -15.60 -19.38
C ARG A 93 31.36 -16.06 -17.99
N ASP A 94 30.85 -15.13 -17.17
CA ASP A 94 30.45 -15.36 -15.79
C ASP A 94 28.94 -15.56 -15.71
N TYR A 95 28.52 -16.61 -15.04
CA TYR A 95 27.10 -16.89 -14.79
C TYR A 95 26.41 -15.75 -14.04
N GLN A 96 27.13 -15.02 -13.21
CA GLN A 96 26.60 -13.87 -12.46
C GLN A 96 26.12 -12.77 -13.41
N ARG A 97 26.87 -12.44 -14.44
CA ARG A 97 26.46 -11.41 -15.44
C ARG A 97 25.17 -11.79 -16.16
N TYR A 98 25.00 -13.09 -16.43
CA TYR A 98 23.75 -13.60 -16.98
C TYR A 98 22.58 -13.37 -16.01
N LEU A 99 22.76 -13.73 -14.73
CA LEU A 99 21.74 -13.50 -13.70
C LEU A 99 21.38 -12.01 -13.56
N ASP A 100 22.37 -11.15 -13.48
CA ASP A 100 22.19 -9.69 -13.34
C ASP A 100 21.42 -9.11 -14.53
N ARG A 101 21.62 -9.63 -15.75
CA ARG A 101 20.88 -9.22 -16.94
C ARG A 101 19.43 -9.72 -16.93
N VAL A 102 19.18 -10.93 -16.48
CA VAL A 102 17.85 -11.55 -16.49
C VAL A 102 17.01 -11.07 -15.30
N GLN A 103 17.63 -10.69 -14.20
CA GLN A 103 16.93 -10.29 -12.96
C GLN A 103 15.85 -9.20 -13.18
N PRO A 104 16.11 -8.08 -13.87
CA PRO A 104 15.09 -7.03 -14.06
C PRO A 104 13.86 -7.52 -14.83
N PHE A 105 13.99 -8.50 -15.70
CA PHE A 105 12.84 -9.09 -16.40
C PHE A 105 12.02 -10.00 -15.47
N ARG A 106 12.67 -10.73 -14.58
CA ARG A 106 11.98 -11.50 -13.53
C ARG A 106 11.23 -10.59 -12.58
N ASP A 107 11.87 -9.50 -12.14
CA ASP A 107 11.24 -8.51 -11.26
C ASP A 107 10.04 -7.84 -11.93
N SER A 108 10.12 -7.61 -13.25
CA SER A 108 8.99 -7.08 -14.03
C SER A 108 7.80 -8.04 -14.04
N VAL A 109 8.03 -9.33 -14.29
CA VAL A 109 6.98 -10.36 -14.25
C VAL A 109 6.33 -10.41 -12.87
N GLU A 110 7.13 -10.46 -11.81
CA GLU A 110 6.64 -10.51 -10.43
C GLU A 110 5.82 -9.25 -10.05
N ASN A 111 6.23 -8.07 -10.54
CA ASN A 111 5.48 -6.84 -10.32
C ASN A 111 4.10 -6.89 -10.98
N HIS A 112 4.01 -7.34 -12.23
CA HIS A 112 2.72 -7.48 -12.92
C HIS A 112 1.83 -8.54 -12.26
N GLU A 113 2.38 -9.65 -11.78
CA GLU A 113 1.63 -10.66 -11.03
C GLU A 113 1.06 -10.08 -9.72
N ARG A 114 1.85 -9.30 -8.97
CA ARG A 114 1.38 -8.61 -7.76
C ARG A 114 0.28 -7.59 -8.06
N ASN A 115 0.40 -6.82 -9.14
CA ASN A 115 -0.62 -5.87 -9.56
C ASN A 115 -1.94 -6.59 -9.90
N ILE A 116 -1.90 -7.69 -10.63
CA ILE A 116 -3.07 -8.51 -10.95
C ILE A 116 -3.76 -9.00 -9.68
N GLN A 117 -3.00 -9.51 -8.71
CA GLN A 117 -3.55 -9.96 -7.42
C GLN A 117 -4.22 -8.83 -6.65
N ALA A 118 -3.63 -7.63 -6.65
CA ALA A 118 -4.21 -6.45 -6.01
C ALA A 118 -5.54 -6.05 -6.65
N ILE A 119 -5.60 -5.95 -7.99
CA ILE A 119 -6.82 -5.61 -8.73
C ILE A 119 -7.92 -6.66 -8.50
N GLN A 120 -7.57 -7.95 -8.50
CA GLN A 120 -8.52 -9.03 -8.21
C GLN A 120 -9.07 -8.94 -6.79
N SER A 121 -8.24 -8.59 -5.82
CA SER A 121 -8.66 -8.39 -4.43
C SER A 121 -9.64 -7.21 -4.32
N GLU A 122 -9.39 -6.10 -5.03
CA GLU A 122 -10.31 -4.96 -5.08
C GLU A 122 -11.64 -5.33 -5.73
N LEU A 123 -11.63 -6.06 -6.85
CA LEU A 123 -12.84 -6.56 -7.50
C LEU A 123 -13.67 -7.46 -6.59
N ASN A 124 -13.02 -8.29 -5.78
CA ASN A 124 -13.71 -9.15 -4.81
C ASN A 124 -14.34 -8.34 -3.66
N ASN A 125 -13.72 -7.24 -3.27
CA ASN A 125 -14.24 -6.35 -2.22
C ASN A 125 -15.45 -5.51 -2.69
N LEU A 126 -15.64 -5.34 -4.00
CA LEU A 126 -16.80 -4.67 -4.58
C LEU A 126 -18.02 -5.59 -4.78
N ARG A 127 -17.93 -6.85 -4.41
CA ARG A 127 -19.03 -7.83 -4.41
C ARG A 127 -19.72 -7.80 -3.05
#